data_8f7a2b01b9b93c3f4ba94131fa855f48
#
_entry.id   8f7a2b01b9b93c3f4ba94131fa855f48
#
_cell.length_a   1.000
_cell.length_b   1.000
_cell.length_c   1.000
_cell.angle_alpha   90.00
_cell.angle_beta   90.00
_cell.angle_gamma   90.00
#
_symmetry.space_group_name_H-M   'P 1'
#
loop_
_entity.id
_entity.type
_entity.pdbx_description
1 polymer ?
#
loop_
_entity_poly.entity_id
_entity_poly.type
_entity_poly.pdbx_seq_one_letter_code
_entity_poly.pdbx_strand_id
1 'polypeptide(L)'
;GFPLKKVSHLVLSHGHYDHTGGLEALFLNHFHPTLWVHPLAQKPKYRSDGSFIGMTLPPAFQNVWTPVERPTEILPGLWVLPPAEIIHTDDTHFDNLLVEESGQKEGDTFEDELSLVIDHGESISLFTGCAHRGITNIIEQTLSLFDKPLQLVMGGFHLRHTPTESRRVIIERLKSYPVSHYAACHCTGIEAYHEMKTSLGKRVEYASTGS
;
A
#
# COMPACT_ATOMS: atom_id res chain seq x y z
N GLY A 1 -1.41 -7.70 -23.06
CA GLY A 1 -0.80 -6.88 -22.02
C GLY A 1 -1.13 -5.41 -22.20
N PHE A 2 -1.09 -4.63 -21.12
CA PHE A 2 -1.35 -3.19 -21.16
C PHE A 2 -0.15 -2.47 -21.84
N PRO A 3 -0.36 -1.51 -22.75
CA PRO A 3 0.74 -0.79 -23.39
C PRO A 3 1.37 0.22 -22.41
N LEU A 4 2.55 -0.10 -21.87
CA LEU A 4 3.26 0.74 -20.89
C LEU A 4 3.45 2.19 -21.37
N LYS A 5 3.65 2.42 -22.67
CA LYS A 5 3.79 3.76 -23.24
C LYS A 5 2.60 4.72 -23.03
N LYS A 6 1.44 4.17 -22.60
CA LYS A 6 0.26 4.96 -22.28
C LYS A 6 0.15 5.34 -20.81
N VAL A 7 1.05 4.82 -19.95
CA VAL A 7 1.08 5.15 -18.52
C VAL A 7 1.83 6.48 -18.35
N SER A 8 1.14 7.49 -17.86
CA SER A 8 1.71 8.82 -17.61
C SER A 8 2.16 9.04 -16.16
N HIS A 9 1.58 8.30 -15.23
CA HIS A 9 1.87 8.40 -13.81
C HIS A 9 2.14 7.00 -13.22
N LEU A 10 3.13 6.93 -12.34
CA LEU A 10 3.47 5.74 -11.56
C LEU A 10 3.55 6.14 -10.09
N VAL A 11 2.83 5.45 -9.22
CA VAL A 11 2.84 5.68 -7.77
C VAL A 11 3.52 4.50 -7.11
N LEU A 12 4.52 4.75 -6.28
CA LEU A 12 5.14 3.72 -5.44
C LEU A 12 4.46 3.71 -4.07
N SER A 13 4.00 2.54 -3.66
CA SER A 13 3.35 2.39 -2.36
C SER A 13 4.31 2.55 -1.19
N HIS A 14 5.51 2.01 -1.25
CA HIS A 14 6.57 2.10 -0.23
C HIS A 14 7.90 1.56 -0.77
N GLY A 15 8.98 1.72 0.00
CA GLY A 15 10.36 1.46 -0.43
C GLY A 15 10.84 0.00 -0.36
N HIS A 16 9.98 -1.03 -0.29
CA HIS A 16 10.42 -2.42 -0.37
C HIS A 16 10.76 -2.86 -1.80
N TYR A 17 11.75 -3.74 -1.92
CA TYR A 17 12.30 -4.20 -3.21
C TYR A 17 11.27 -4.88 -4.12
N ASP A 18 10.30 -5.60 -3.57
CA ASP A 18 9.24 -6.28 -4.32
C ASP A 18 8.17 -5.31 -4.87
N HIS A 19 8.15 -4.06 -4.39
CA HIS A 19 7.32 -2.98 -4.91
C HIS A 19 8.08 -2.01 -5.82
N THR A 20 9.41 -2.06 -5.81
CA THR A 20 10.26 -1.09 -6.52
C THR A 20 11.23 -1.73 -7.50
N GLY A 21 11.50 -3.03 -7.40
CA GLY A 21 12.51 -3.73 -8.20
C GLY A 21 12.24 -3.74 -9.71
N GLY A 22 11.02 -3.50 -10.16
CA GLY A 22 10.68 -3.38 -11.58
C GLY A 22 11.04 -2.03 -12.20
N LEU A 23 11.37 -1.01 -11.42
CA LEU A 23 11.62 0.35 -11.90
C LEU A 23 12.79 0.42 -12.90
N GLU A 24 13.90 -0.25 -12.60
CA GLU A 24 15.05 -0.25 -13.48
C GLU A 24 14.69 -0.75 -14.88
N ALA A 25 13.93 -1.84 -14.97
CA ALA A 25 13.51 -2.39 -16.26
C ALA A 25 12.58 -1.42 -17.03
N LEU A 26 11.73 -0.67 -16.33
CA LEU A 26 10.87 0.35 -16.94
C LEU A 26 11.72 1.47 -17.55
N PHE A 27 12.69 2.00 -16.81
CA PHE A 27 13.55 3.09 -17.25
C PHE A 27 14.49 2.68 -18.39
N LEU A 28 15.05 1.48 -18.35
CA LEU A 28 15.89 0.96 -19.43
C LEU A 28 15.12 0.81 -20.76
N ASN A 29 13.81 0.65 -20.71
CA ASN A 29 12.94 0.61 -21.88
C ASN A 29 12.41 2.00 -22.30
N HIS A 30 13.06 3.08 -21.89
CA HIS A 30 12.70 4.47 -22.22
C HIS A 30 11.27 4.84 -21.78
N PHE A 31 10.79 4.24 -20.71
CA PHE A 31 9.52 4.59 -20.08
C PHE A 31 9.78 5.60 -18.94
N HIS A 32 9.28 6.79 -19.08
CA HIS A 32 9.51 7.91 -18.15
C HIS A 32 8.19 8.54 -17.70
N PRO A 33 7.40 7.83 -16.86
CA PRO A 33 6.21 8.41 -16.27
C PRO A 33 6.58 9.44 -15.19
N THR A 34 5.64 10.30 -14.81
CA THR A 34 5.79 11.04 -13.56
C THR A 34 5.74 10.03 -12.40
N LEU A 35 6.83 9.96 -11.65
CA LEU A 35 6.98 9.03 -10.52
C LEU A 35 6.59 9.74 -9.22
N TRP A 36 5.55 9.25 -8.56
CA TRP A 36 5.07 9.75 -7.27
C TRP A 36 5.52 8.83 -6.16
N VAL A 37 6.21 9.37 -5.16
CA VAL A 37 6.82 8.58 -4.09
C VAL A 37 6.91 9.41 -2.81
N HIS A 38 6.82 8.76 -1.66
CA HIS A 38 7.15 9.42 -0.40
C HIS A 38 8.68 9.59 -0.26
N PRO A 39 9.21 10.74 0.18
CA PRO A 39 10.65 10.96 0.28
C PRO A 39 11.40 9.91 1.10
N LEU A 40 10.76 9.39 2.15
CA LEU A 40 11.35 8.37 3.04
C LEU A 40 11.46 6.98 2.42
N ALA A 41 10.82 6.72 1.26
CA ALA A 41 10.93 5.43 0.58
C ALA A 41 12.35 5.07 0.16
N GLN A 42 13.24 6.07 0.06
CA GLN A 42 14.67 5.87 -0.25
C GLN A 42 15.51 5.37 0.91
N LYS A 43 15.03 5.51 2.15
CA LYS A 43 15.78 5.05 3.33
C LYS A 43 16.10 3.55 3.16
N PRO A 44 17.32 3.12 3.45
CA PRO A 44 17.65 1.71 3.40
C PRO A 44 16.79 0.89 4.37
N LYS A 45 16.20 -0.19 3.88
CA LYS A 45 15.33 -1.07 4.66
C LYS A 45 15.91 -2.46 4.76
N TYR A 46 15.73 -3.10 5.91
CA TYR A 46 16.31 -4.41 6.23
C TYR A 46 15.31 -5.29 6.98
N ARG A 47 15.53 -6.59 6.95
CA ARG A 47 14.97 -7.50 7.94
C ARG A 47 15.86 -7.57 9.17
N SER A 48 15.33 -8.07 10.28
CA SER A 48 16.06 -8.26 11.53
C SER A 48 17.27 -9.20 11.40
N ASP A 49 17.29 -10.09 10.39
CA ASP A 49 18.43 -10.96 10.05
C ASP A 49 19.56 -10.20 9.30
N GLY A 50 19.38 -8.92 9.03
CA GLY A 50 20.33 -8.06 8.34
C GLY A 50 20.20 -8.05 6.81
N SER A 51 19.30 -8.83 6.22
CA SER A 51 19.08 -8.84 4.77
C SER A 51 18.49 -7.52 4.31
N PHE A 52 19.08 -6.94 3.26
CA PHE A 52 18.58 -5.72 2.64
C PHE A 52 17.31 -6.00 1.83
N ILE A 53 16.27 -5.21 2.09
CA ILE A 53 14.98 -5.32 1.42
C ILE A 53 14.48 -3.97 0.90
N GLY A 54 15.34 -2.96 0.90
CA GLY A 54 14.99 -1.61 0.47
C GLY A 54 14.95 -1.43 -1.04
N MET A 55 14.59 -0.24 -1.45
CA MET A 55 14.59 0.19 -2.83
C MET A 55 16.03 0.35 -3.34
N THR A 56 16.31 -0.19 -4.52
CA THR A 56 17.56 0.06 -5.25
C THR A 56 17.22 0.86 -6.50
N LEU A 57 17.68 2.10 -6.55
CA LEU A 57 17.57 2.93 -7.74
C LEU A 57 18.96 3.24 -8.29
N PRO A 58 19.17 3.09 -9.61
CA PRO A 58 20.36 3.60 -10.25
C PRO A 58 20.52 5.10 -9.99
N PRO A 59 21.76 5.62 -9.83
CA PRO A 59 22.02 7.03 -9.52
C PRO A 59 21.33 8.03 -10.46
N ALA A 60 21.15 7.66 -11.74
CA ALA A 60 20.46 8.48 -12.73
C ALA A 60 18.97 8.74 -12.41
N PHE A 61 18.38 7.98 -11.47
CA PHE A 61 16.96 8.03 -11.16
C PHE A 61 16.66 8.59 -9.75
N GLN A 62 17.70 8.89 -8.97
CA GLN A 62 17.57 9.33 -7.58
C GLN A 62 16.87 10.68 -7.39
N ASN A 63 16.62 11.45 -8.46
CA ASN A 63 16.01 12.79 -8.39
C ASN A 63 14.85 12.99 -9.38
N VAL A 64 14.26 11.93 -9.91
CA VAL A 64 13.25 11.99 -11.00
C VAL A 64 11.83 11.77 -10.47
N TRP A 65 11.59 11.96 -9.19
CA TRP A 65 10.27 11.75 -8.58
C TRP A 65 9.63 13.05 -8.10
N THR A 66 8.32 12.98 -7.99
CA THR A 66 7.49 14.00 -7.35
C THR A 66 7.14 13.54 -5.94
N PRO A 67 7.56 14.26 -4.88
CA PRO A 67 7.31 13.85 -3.51
C PRO A 67 5.84 13.98 -3.13
N VAL A 68 5.36 13.02 -2.31
CA VAL A 68 4.01 13.04 -1.72
C VAL A 68 4.14 12.92 -0.21
N GLU A 69 3.82 14.01 0.52
CA GLU A 69 3.85 14.09 1.98
C GLU A 69 2.50 14.53 2.56
N ARG A 70 1.51 14.78 1.71
CA ARG A 70 0.14 15.18 2.06
C ARG A 70 -0.84 14.67 1.02
N PRO A 71 -2.14 14.61 1.30
CA PRO A 71 -3.13 14.23 0.28
C PRO A 71 -2.96 15.09 -0.98
N THR A 72 -2.71 14.46 -2.11
CA THR A 72 -2.37 15.13 -3.37
C THR A 72 -3.22 14.58 -4.51
N GLU A 73 -4.00 15.46 -5.14
CA GLU A 73 -4.70 15.13 -6.37
C GLU A 73 -3.72 15.20 -7.56
N ILE A 74 -3.43 14.05 -8.16
CA ILE A 74 -2.45 13.95 -9.26
C ILE A 74 -3.08 14.03 -10.65
N LEU A 75 -4.36 13.72 -10.74
CA LEU A 75 -5.25 13.91 -11.88
C LEU A 75 -6.67 14.15 -11.33
N PRO A 76 -7.59 14.76 -12.09
CA PRO A 76 -8.96 14.95 -11.61
C PRO A 76 -9.59 13.64 -11.10
N GLY A 77 -9.92 13.59 -9.82
CA GLY A 77 -10.46 12.42 -9.13
C GLY A 77 -9.46 11.33 -8.79
N LEU A 78 -8.16 11.51 -9.05
CA LEU A 78 -7.11 10.54 -8.70
C LEU A 78 -6.19 11.12 -7.62
N TRP A 79 -6.22 10.53 -6.44
CA TRP A 79 -5.53 11.02 -5.25
C TRP A 79 -4.47 10.05 -4.77
N VAL A 80 -3.34 10.59 -4.32
CA VAL A 80 -2.34 9.84 -3.55
C VAL A 80 -2.39 10.34 -2.11
N LEU A 81 -2.54 9.40 -1.17
CA LEU A 81 -2.61 9.69 0.26
C LEU A 81 -1.28 9.36 0.93
N PRO A 82 -0.83 10.20 1.88
CA PRO A 82 0.36 9.95 2.69
C PRO A 82 0.11 8.82 3.68
N PRO A 83 1.15 8.39 4.45
CA PRO A 83 1.01 7.35 5.46
C PRO A 83 -0.15 7.61 6.42
N ALA A 84 -0.97 6.59 6.66
CA ALA A 84 -2.11 6.71 7.55
C ALA A 84 -1.67 6.92 9.00
N GLU A 85 -2.41 7.73 9.76
CA GLU A 85 -2.28 7.79 11.22
C GLU A 85 -2.66 6.43 11.83
N ILE A 86 -1.90 6.00 12.85
CA ILE A 86 -2.16 4.72 13.53
C ILE A 86 -3.18 4.95 14.64
N ILE A 87 -4.42 4.56 14.39
CA ILE A 87 -5.53 4.55 15.34
C ILE A 87 -5.67 3.15 15.95
N HIS A 88 -5.52 2.12 15.10
CA HIS A 88 -5.61 0.71 15.46
C HIS A 88 -4.22 0.09 15.48
N THR A 89 -3.60 0.05 16.66
CA THR A 89 -2.25 -0.51 16.85
C THR A 89 -2.21 -2.03 16.70
N ASP A 90 -3.34 -2.70 16.83
CA ASP A 90 -3.51 -4.14 16.63
C ASP A 90 -3.53 -4.58 15.15
N ASP A 91 -3.57 -3.60 14.23
CA ASP A 91 -3.50 -3.80 12.78
C ASP A 91 -2.24 -3.13 12.19
N THR A 92 -1.12 -3.16 12.88
CA THR A 92 0.18 -2.73 12.37
C THR A 92 1.09 -3.93 12.12
N HIS A 93 1.95 -3.84 11.08
CA HIS A 93 2.75 -4.97 10.60
C HIS A 93 4.22 -4.54 10.43
N PHE A 94 4.87 -4.22 11.57
CA PHE A 94 6.23 -3.68 11.64
C PHE A 94 7.27 -4.71 12.11
N ASP A 95 6.81 -5.88 12.54
CA ASP A 95 7.67 -6.89 13.16
C ASP A 95 8.81 -7.34 12.24
N ASN A 96 10.03 -7.34 12.80
CA ASN A 96 11.25 -7.77 12.13
C ASN A 96 11.65 -6.94 10.90
N LEU A 97 11.10 -5.73 10.75
CA LEU A 97 11.40 -4.79 9.68
C LEU A 97 12.12 -3.56 10.25
N LEU A 98 13.22 -3.19 9.62
CA LEU A 98 14.10 -2.13 10.09
C LEU A 98 14.32 -1.11 8.98
N VAL A 99 14.43 0.14 9.37
CA VAL A 99 14.87 1.26 8.53
C VAL A 99 16.20 1.80 9.06
N GLU A 100 17.09 2.19 8.15
CA GLU A 100 18.36 2.81 8.53
C GLU A 100 18.29 4.32 8.36
N GLU A 101 18.60 5.04 9.44
CA GLU A 101 18.73 6.48 9.44
C GLU A 101 20.04 6.88 10.15
N SER A 102 20.84 7.72 9.51
CA SER A 102 22.11 8.21 10.06
C SER A 102 23.07 7.09 10.51
N GLY A 103 23.03 5.92 9.83
CA GLY A 103 23.86 4.77 10.13
C GLY A 103 23.37 3.91 11.31
N GLN A 104 22.18 4.20 11.84
CA GLN A 104 21.53 3.39 12.87
C GLN A 104 20.29 2.70 12.31
N LYS A 105 20.07 1.45 12.73
CA LYS A 105 18.89 0.68 12.34
C LYS A 105 17.88 0.68 13.47
N GLU A 106 16.66 1.09 13.16
CA GLU A 106 15.53 1.12 14.09
C GLU A 106 14.31 0.45 13.48
N GLY A 107 13.26 0.21 14.27
CA GLY A 107 12.02 -0.37 13.77
C GLY A 107 11.39 0.49 12.67
N ASP A 108 11.08 -0.12 11.52
CA ASP A 108 10.41 0.59 10.43
C ASP A 108 8.92 0.74 10.74
N THR A 109 8.45 1.97 10.90
CA THR A 109 7.03 2.32 11.10
C THR A 109 6.32 2.72 9.81
N PHE A 110 6.98 2.50 8.67
CA PHE A 110 6.42 2.73 7.33
C PHE A 110 5.87 4.14 7.12
N GLU A 111 6.64 5.13 7.53
CA GLU A 111 6.33 6.55 7.27
C GLU A 111 6.47 6.93 5.80
N ASP A 112 6.72 5.98 4.94
CA ASP A 112 6.78 6.10 3.49
C ASP A 112 5.59 5.43 2.76
N GLU A 113 4.65 4.81 3.49
CA GLU A 113 3.57 4.03 2.89
C GLU A 113 2.48 4.93 2.29
N LEU A 114 2.33 4.89 0.97
CA LEU A 114 1.30 5.63 0.22
C LEU A 114 0.15 4.71 -0.18
N SER A 115 -1.04 5.29 -0.28
CA SER A 115 -2.21 4.66 -0.88
C SER A 115 -2.79 5.52 -2.00
N LEU A 116 -3.59 4.90 -2.88
CA LEU A 116 -4.20 5.57 -4.03
C LEU A 116 -5.72 5.55 -3.88
N VAL A 117 -6.38 6.67 -4.16
CA VAL A 117 -7.83 6.78 -4.16
C VAL A 117 -8.33 7.28 -5.51
N ILE A 118 -9.35 6.60 -6.04
CA ILE A 118 -10.11 7.08 -7.19
C ILE A 118 -11.47 7.57 -6.69
N ASP A 119 -11.76 8.83 -6.91
CA ASP A 119 -13.05 9.46 -6.61
C ASP A 119 -13.97 9.35 -7.83
N HIS A 120 -15.07 8.63 -7.69
CA HIS A 120 -16.09 8.44 -8.72
C HIS A 120 -17.27 9.43 -8.61
N GLY A 121 -17.14 10.42 -7.73
CA GLY A 121 -18.20 11.37 -7.43
C GLY A 121 -19.01 10.96 -6.19
N GLU A 122 -19.82 9.91 -6.27
CA GLU A 122 -20.65 9.46 -5.15
C GLU A 122 -20.03 8.35 -4.30
N SER A 123 -18.96 7.73 -4.77
CA SER A 123 -18.21 6.69 -4.09
C SER A 123 -16.73 6.79 -4.42
N ILE A 124 -15.90 6.08 -3.68
CA ILE A 124 -14.45 6.04 -3.89
C ILE A 124 -13.94 4.59 -3.96
N SER A 125 -12.81 4.40 -4.64
CA SER A 125 -12.04 3.16 -4.63
C SER A 125 -10.67 3.41 -4.04
N LEU A 126 -10.25 2.57 -3.09
CA LEU A 126 -8.96 2.64 -2.39
C LEU A 126 -8.06 1.50 -2.86
N PHE A 127 -6.79 1.83 -3.15
CA PHE A 127 -5.75 0.87 -3.53
C PHE A 127 -4.56 1.00 -2.59
N THR A 128 -4.07 -0.12 -2.08
CA THR A 128 -2.90 -0.18 -1.19
C THR A 128 -1.81 -1.06 -1.77
N GLY A 129 -0.57 -0.91 -1.29
CA GLY A 129 0.51 -1.87 -1.52
C GLY A 129 0.40 -3.06 -0.58
N CYS A 130 1.00 -2.94 0.60
CA CYS A 130 1.01 -3.96 1.64
C CYS A 130 0.15 -3.64 2.86
N ALA A 131 -0.20 -2.37 3.07
CA ALA A 131 -0.90 -1.91 4.27
C ALA A 131 -0.14 -2.25 5.58
N HIS A 132 1.16 -1.95 5.62
CA HIS A 132 1.98 -2.16 6.83
C HIS A 132 1.50 -1.34 8.02
N ARG A 133 0.99 -0.13 7.77
CA ARG A 133 0.39 0.71 8.82
C ARG A 133 -1.01 0.27 9.22
N GLY A 134 -1.52 -0.81 8.61
CA GLY A 134 -2.81 -1.41 8.87
C GLY A 134 -3.89 -0.99 7.86
N ILE A 135 -4.56 -1.99 7.29
CA ILE A 135 -5.64 -1.74 6.33
C ILE A 135 -6.79 -0.96 6.96
N THR A 136 -7.08 -1.18 8.25
CA THR A 136 -8.13 -0.45 8.97
C THR A 136 -7.76 1.01 9.19
N ASN A 137 -6.50 1.32 9.48
CA ASN A 137 -6.02 2.70 9.61
C ASN A 137 -6.09 3.47 8.28
N ILE A 138 -5.74 2.81 7.17
CA ILE A 138 -5.81 3.39 5.82
C ILE A 138 -7.27 3.64 5.42
N ILE A 139 -8.20 2.75 5.76
CA ILE A 139 -9.63 2.94 5.53
C ILE A 139 -10.17 4.12 6.34
N GLU A 140 -9.84 4.22 7.64
CA GLU A 140 -10.25 5.33 8.50
C GLU A 140 -9.78 6.68 7.94
N GLN A 141 -8.50 6.77 7.58
CA GLN A 141 -7.95 7.98 6.94
C GLN A 141 -8.74 8.33 5.66
N THR A 142 -8.99 7.33 4.81
CA THR A 142 -9.68 7.55 3.54
C THR A 142 -11.11 8.04 3.76
N LEU A 143 -11.86 7.41 4.66
CA LEU A 143 -13.24 7.81 4.99
C LEU A 143 -13.29 9.21 5.60
N SER A 144 -12.32 9.57 6.44
CA SER A 144 -12.26 10.91 7.06
C SER A 144 -11.98 12.03 6.05
N LEU A 145 -11.23 11.73 4.99
CA LEU A 145 -10.86 12.73 3.97
C LEU A 145 -11.95 12.94 2.91
N PHE A 146 -12.70 11.90 2.56
CA PHE A 146 -13.63 11.96 1.43
C PHE A 146 -15.10 11.98 1.82
N ASP A 147 -15.45 11.55 3.03
CA ASP A 147 -16.84 11.43 3.51
C ASP A 147 -17.78 10.73 2.49
N LYS A 148 -17.27 9.66 1.86
CA LYS A 148 -17.95 8.89 0.82
C LYS A 148 -17.82 7.39 1.07
N PRO A 149 -18.81 6.57 0.67
CA PRO A 149 -18.70 5.12 0.81
C PRO A 149 -17.58 4.57 -0.10
N LEU A 150 -16.87 3.57 0.41
CA LEU A 150 -15.88 2.81 -0.34
C LEU A 150 -16.57 1.73 -1.19
N GLN A 151 -16.55 1.92 -2.50
CA GLN A 151 -17.04 0.90 -3.44
C GLN A 151 -16.07 -0.28 -3.53
N LEU A 152 -14.76 -0.02 -3.47
CA LEU A 152 -13.71 -1.03 -3.56
C LEU A 152 -12.55 -0.68 -2.63
N VAL A 153 -12.00 -1.71 -1.95
CA VAL A 153 -10.69 -1.66 -1.28
C VAL A 153 -9.86 -2.81 -1.85
N MET A 154 -8.77 -2.49 -2.55
CA MET A 154 -7.93 -3.46 -3.25
C MET A 154 -6.47 -3.36 -2.83
N GLY A 155 -5.81 -4.51 -2.61
CA GLY A 155 -4.38 -4.60 -2.35
C GLY A 155 -3.98 -5.70 -1.40
N GLY A 156 -2.76 -5.62 -0.89
CA GLY A 156 -2.25 -6.44 0.20
C GLY A 156 -2.68 -5.88 1.54
N PHE A 157 -3.13 -6.74 2.45
CA PHE A 157 -3.57 -6.36 3.80
C PHE A 157 -2.63 -6.88 4.90
N HIS A 158 -1.50 -7.40 4.52
CA HIS A 158 -0.41 -7.91 5.36
C HIS A 158 -0.80 -8.91 6.46
N LEU A 159 -1.89 -9.64 6.29
CA LEU A 159 -2.47 -10.52 7.31
C LEU A 159 -1.87 -11.93 7.36
N ARG A 160 -0.95 -12.28 6.44
CA ARG A 160 -0.37 -13.63 6.31
C ARG A 160 0.21 -14.17 7.61
N HIS A 161 0.91 -13.34 8.36
CA HIS A 161 1.62 -13.74 9.58
C HIS A 161 0.95 -13.19 10.85
N THR A 162 -0.17 -12.52 10.73
CA THR A 162 -0.93 -12.00 11.86
C THR A 162 -1.54 -13.16 12.66
N PRO A 163 -1.43 -13.16 13.99
CA PRO A 163 -2.06 -14.18 14.83
C PRO A 163 -3.58 -14.28 14.59
N THR A 164 -4.13 -15.48 14.68
CA THR A 164 -5.55 -15.74 14.37
C THR A 164 -6.53 -14.83 15.13
N GLU A 165 -6.27 -14.59 16.42
CA GLU A 165 -7.14 -13.71 17.22
C GLU A 165 -7.09 -12.26 16.76
N SER A 166 -5.90 -11.74 16.43
CA SER A 166 -5.76 -10.39 15.87
C SER A 166 -6.44 -10.29 14.50
N ARG A 167 -6.27 -11.32 13.63
CA ARG A 167 -6.98 -11.36 12.34
C ARG A 167 -8.48 -11.30 12.50
N ARG A 168 -9.05 -12.01 13.47
CA ARG A 168 -10.51 -11.96 13.75
C ARG A 168 -10.96 -10.55 14.09
N VAL A 169 -10.23 -9.85 14.96
CA VAL A 169 -10.54 -8.47 15.35
C VAL A 169 -10.50 -7.56 14.12
N ILE A 170 -9.45 -7.67 13.31
CA ILE A 170 -9.30 -6.89 12.07
C ILE A 170 -10.47 -7.18 11.11
N ILE A 171 -10.79 -8.46 10.87
CA ILE A 171 -11.87 -8.87 9.97
C ILE A 171 -13.24 -8.37 10.44
N GLU A 172 -13.54 -8.43 11.73
CA GLU A 172 -14.79 -7.87 12.26
C GLU A 172 -14.85 -6.34 12.11
N ARG A 173 -13.70 -5.66 12.24
CA ARG A 173 -13.62 -4.22 11.97
C ARG A 173 -13.84 -3.93 10.47
N LEU A 174 -13.23 -4.70 9.56
CA LEU A 174 -13.47 -4.59 8.13
C LEU A 174 -14.94 -4.80 7.76
N LYS A 175 -15.65 -5.68 8.48
CA LYS A 175 -17.06 -5.94 8.27
C LYS A 175 -17.95 -4.74 8.60
N SER A 176 -17.55 -3.91 9.56
CA SER A 176 -18.30 -2.74 10.02
C SER A 176 -18.18 -1.52 9.10
N TYR A 177 -17.15 -1.44 8.26
CA TYR A 177 -16.97 -0.30 7.37
C TYR A 177 -17.97 -0.27 6.20
N PRO A 178 -18.30 0.93 5.68
CA PRO A 178 -19.15 1.12 4.51
C PRO A 178 -18.37 0.81 3.22
N VAL A 179 -17.83 -0.39 3.13
CA VAL A 179 -17.08 -0.91 1.98
C VAL A 179 -17.93 -1.93 1.25
N SER A 180 -18.20 -1.71 -0.03
CA SER A 180 -18.99 -2.64 -0.83
C SER A 180 -18.23 -3.90 -1.18
N HIS A 181 -16.92 -3.77 -1.51
CA HIS A 181 -16.11 -4.89 -1.99
C HIS A 181 -14.66 -4.79 -1.55
N TYR A 182 -14.08 -5.95 -1.18
CA TYR A 182 -12.65 -6.11 -0.86
C TYR A 182 -12.02 -7.04 -1.91
N ALA A 183 -10.94 -6.60 -2.53
CA ALA A 183 -10.15 -7.38 -3.47
C ALA A 183 -8.75 -7.62 -2.87
N ALA A 184 -8.63 -8.67 -2.06
CA ALA A 184 -7.42 -8.96 -1.30
C ALA A 184 -6.40 -9.74 -2.14
N CYS A 185 -5.10 -9.43 -1.99
CA CYS A 185 -4.04 -10.11 -2.73
C CYS A 185 -2.70 -10.10 -1.97
N HIS A 186 -1.64 -10.53 -2.64
CA HIS A 186 -0.23 -10.38 -2.25
C HIS A 186 0.07 -10.84 -0.81
N CYS A 187 0.43 -9.92 0.08
CA CYS A 187 0.81 -10.21 1.47
C CYS A 187 -0.38 -10.51 2.40
N THR A 188 -1.62 -10.42 1.94
CA THR A 188 -2.79 -10.85 2.72
C THR A 188 -2.68 -12.32 3.14
N GLY A 189 -2.20 -13.18 2.25
CA GLY A 189 -2.10 -14.62 2.49
C GLY A 189 -3.42 -15.35 2.31
N ILE A 190 -3.32 -16.64 1.91
CA ILE A 190 -4.50 -17.42 1.53
C ILE A 190 -5.37 -17.80 2.73
N GLU A 191 -4.77 -18.00 3.90
CA GLU A 191 -5.52 -18.32 5.14
C GLU A 191 -6.36 -17.13 5.59
N ALA A 192 -5.75 -15.93 5.65
CA ALA A 192 -6.47 -14.71 5.98
C ALA A 192 -7.57 -14.40 4.96
N TYR A 193 -7.28 -14.60 3.66
CA TYR A 193 -8.30 -14.48 2.62
C TYR A 193 -9.48 -15.44 2.86
N HIS A 194 -9.22 -16.70 3.23
CA HIS A 194 -10.27 -17.68 3.54
C HIS A 194 -11.12 -17.24 4.73
N GLU A 195 -10.50 -16.74 5.79
CA GLU A 195 -11.19 -16.20 6.98
C GLU A 195 -12.05 -14.98 6.60
N MET A 196 -11.50 -14.05 5.82
CA MET A 196 -12.25 -12.90 5.27
C MET A 196 -13.43 -13.37 4.42
N LYS A 197 -13.23 -14.34 3.54
CA LYS A 197 -14.28 -14.88 2.68
C LYS A 197 -15.41 -15.53 3.48
N THR A 198 -15.07 -16.22 4.56
CA THR A 198 -16.03 -16.84 5.48
C THR A 198 -16.85 -15.78 6.21
N SER A 199 -16.23 -14.70 6.70
CA SER A 199 -16.90 -13.65 7.49
C SER A 199 -17.68 -12.64 6.63
N LEU A 200 -17.10 -12.22 5.50
CA LEU A 200 -17.60 -11.14 4.64
C LEU A 200 -18.37 -11.65 3.40
N GLY A 201 -18.31 -12.95 3.13
CA GLY A 201 -19.08 -13.59 2.07
C GLY A 201 -18.77 -13.06 0.66
N LYS A 202 -19.81 -12.58 -0.03
CA LYS A 202 -19.69 -12.07 -1.40
C LYS A 202 -18.94 -10.73 -1.49
N ARG A 203 -18.72 -10.06 -0.37
CA ARG A 203 -17.97 -8.79 -0.33
C ARG A 203 -16.45 -8.96 -0.52
N VAL A 204 -15.93 -10.18 -0.58
CA VAL A 204 -14.49 -10.44 -0.71
C VAL A 204 -14.22 -11.33 -1.92
N GLU A 205 -13.21 -10.94 -2.69
CA GLU A 205 -12.61 -11.77 -3.74
C GLU A 205 -11.07 -11.75 -3.62
N TYR A 206 -10.42 -12.72 -4.24
CA TYR A 206 -8.98 -12.73 -4.39
C TYR A 206 -8.60 -12.07 -5.69
N ALA A 207 -7.88 -10.95 -5.61
CA ALA A 207 -7.40 -10.26 -6.79
C ALA A 207 -6.13 -10.94 -7.32
N SER A 208 -6.22 -11.49 -8.52
CA SER A 208 -5.07 -12.04 -9.23
C SER A 208 -4.66 -11.14 -10.39
N THR A 209 -3.43 -11.32 -10.90
CA THR A 209 -2.95 -10.55 -12.04
C THR A 209 -3.86 -10.76 -13.25
N GLY A 210 -4.51 -9.70 -13.70
CA GLY A 210 -5.41 -9.70 -14.87
C GLY A 210 -6.85 -10.12 -14.57
N SER A 211 -7.24 -10.22 -13.28
CA SER A 211 -8.66 -10.41 -12.89
C SER A 211 -9.46 -9.11 -13.00
#